data_961d421f99b5f71a762a3b3ebcf74f76
#
_entry.id   961d421f99b5f71a762a3b3ebcf74f76
#
_cell.length_a   1.000
_cell.length_b   1.000
_cell.length_c   1.000
_cell.angle_alpha   90.00
_cell.angle_beta   90.00
_cell.angle_gamma   90.00
#
_symmetry.space_group_name_H-M   'P 1'
#
loop_
_entity.id
_entity.type
_entity.pdbx_description
1 polymer ?
#
loop_
_entity_poly.entity_id
_entity_poly.type
_entity_poly.pdbx_seq_one_letter_code
_entity_poly.pdbx_strand_id
1 'polypeptide(L)'
;MFLVTGLMMTGNALAQTNKPVVDYLKVPGPIVFENNEFYLPWSSHPSADLYKHEYIAKADDANQYKTMVLIDVITGEVNIRNTVAAKVSELKTMKESNPVINYEIINNPATGEYLLDFLVTANAPDGSIRIVERNVYRYKPFIDKTGRKGVVLFGISTRAYGAAVTSFFDVLKKTRKDLVNKLAKFKTPEITFLK
;
A
#
# COMPACT_ATOMS: atom_id res chain seq x y z
N MET A 1 -16.32 -6.61 6.45
CA MET A 1 -15.09 -7.11 7.10
C MET A 1 -13.98 -6.99 6.07
N PHE A 2 -13.24 -5.89 6.10
CA PHE A 2 -12.18 -5.63 5.12
C PHE A 2 -10.93 -6.36 5.55
N LEU A 3 -10.58 -7.45 4.86
CA LEU A 3 -9.30 -8.13 5.03
C LEU A 3 -8.23 -7.26 4.37
N VAL A 4 -7.56 -6.47 5.17
CA VAL A 4 -6.33 -5.80 4.75
C VAL A 4 -5.22 -6.83 4.83
N THR A 5 -4.58 -7.11 3.70
CA THR A 5 -3.32 -7.83 3.65
C THR A 5 -2.20 -6.98 4.24
N GLY A 6 -2.26 -6.76 5.56
CA GLY A 6 -1.12 -6.32 6.35
C GLY A 6 -0.49 -7.58 6.93
N LEU A 7 0.76 -7.81 6.61
CA LEU A 7 1.72 -8.70 7.27
C LEU A 7 1.12 -9.97 7.94
N MET A 8 0.32 -10.77 7.23
CA MET A 8 -0.02 -12.13 7.63
C MET A 8 1.13 -13.03 7.20
N MET A 9 2.12 -13.19 8.09
CA MET A 9 3.10 -14.26 8.04
C MET A 9 2.45 -15.58 8.46
N THR A 10 1.48 -16.05 7.70
CA THR A 10 1.14 -17.47 7.69
C THR A 10 1.98 -18.08 6.57
N GLY A 11 2.95 -18.88 6.95
CA GLY A 11 3.81 -19.63 6.03
C GLY A 11 3.04 -20.69 5.25
N ASN A 12 2.13 -20.27 4.41
CA ASN A 12 1.67 -21.03 3.28
C ASN A 12 2.43 -20.50 2.07
N ALA A 13 3.47 -21.21 1.68
CA ALA A 13 3.98 -21.14 0.32
C ALA A 13 2.80 -21.45 -0.60
N LEU A 14 2.07 -20.41 -1.01
CA LEU A 14 1.13 -20.54 -2.12
C LEU A 14 2.00 -20.90 -3.31
N ALA A 15 1.89 -22.14 -3.75
CA ALA A 15 2.46 -22.56 -5.01
C ALA A 15 2.10 -21.49 -6.03
N GLN A 16 3.13 -20.91 -6.63
CA GLN A 16 3.01 -19.92 -7.69
C GLN A 16 2.22 -20.60 -8.82
N THR A 17 0.91 -20.41 -8.81
CA THR A 17 0.09 -20.88 -9.93
C THR A 17 0.50 -20.05 -11.12
N ASN A 18 0.98 -20.68 -12.18
CA ASN A 18 1.37 -20.09 -13.48
C ASN A 18 0.17 -19.44 -14.22
N LYS A 19 -0.76 -18.86 -13.50
CA LYS A 19 -1.85 -18.08 -14.11
C LYS A 19 -1.33 -16.69 -14.43
N PRO A 20 -1.55 -16.19 -15.64
CA PRO A 20 -1.19 -14.83 -15.98
C PRO A 20 -1.91 -13.86 -15.02
N VAL A 21 -1.18 -12.84 -14.57
CA VAL A 21 -1.73 -11.79 -13.71
C VAL A 21 -2.82 -11.03 -14.47
N VAL A 22 -3.96 -10.85 -13.85
CA VAL A 22 -5.10 -10.16 -14.46
C VAL A 22 -4.99 -8.66 -14.17
N ASP A 23 -4.89 -7.84 -15.20
CA ASP A 23 -4.92 -6.38 -15.05
C ASP A 23 -6.37 -5.88 -14.98
N TYR A 24 -6.98 -5.97 -13.79
CA TYR A 24 -8.37 -5.56 -13.55
C TYR A 24 -8.62 -4.06 -13.74
N LEU A 25 -7.59 -3.24 -13.56
CA LEU A 25 -7.66 -1.78 -13.56
C LEU A 25 -7.17 -1.16 -14.87
N LYS A 26 -6.72 -1.97 -15.83
CA LYS A 26 -6.04 -1.56 -17.06
C LYS A 26 -4.88 -0.61 -16.81
N VAL A 27 -4.07 -0.96 -15.82
CA VAL A 27 -2.82 -0.31 -15.46
C VAL A 27 -1.71 -1.36 -15.49
N PRO A 28 -1.25 -1.77 -16.68
CA PRO A 28 -0.30 -2.89 -16.82
C PRO A 28 1.09 -2.57 -16.26
N GLY A 29 1.41 -1.31 -16.06
CA GLY A 29 2.76 -0.86 -15.72
C GLY A 29 3.66 -0.70 -16.97
N PRO A 30 4.97 -0.43 -16.81
CA PRO A 30 5.54 -0.10 -15.51
C PRO A 30 5.01 1.24 -14.95
N ILE A 31 4.80 1.28 -13.63
CA ILE A 31 4.59 2.56 -12.94
C ILE A 31 5.97 3.14 -12.64
N VAL A 32 6.20 4.39 -13.08
CA VAL A 32 7.47 5.08 -12.80
C VAL A 32 7.28 5.98 -11.59
N PHE A 33 7.97 5.67 -10.50
CA PHE A 33 8.00 6.48 -9.29
C PHE A 33 9.46 6.73 -8.88
N GLU A 34 9.85 7.99 -8.72
CA GLU A 34 11.24 8.39 -8.40
C GLU A 34 12.30 7.75 -9.31
N ASN A 35 12.08 7.74 -10.61
CA ASN A 35 12.94 7.14 -11.65
C ASN A 35 13.10 5.61 -11.54
N ASN A 36 12.30 4.94 -10.71
CA ASN A 36 12.26 3.49 -10.65
C ASN A 36 10.99 2.98 -11.33
N GLU A 37 11.12 1.85 -12.02
CA GLU A 37 10.03 1.17 -12.71
C GLU A 37 9.48 0.03 -11.87
N PHE A 38 8.16 -0.02 -11.74
CA PHE A 38 7.44 -1.04 -10.98
C PHE A 38 6.45 -1.77 -11.88
N TYR A 39 6.57 -3.08 -11.94
CA TYR A 39 5.82 -4.00 -12.79
C TYR A 39 4.78 -4.74 -11.97
N LEU A 40 3.67 -5.16 -12.57
CA LEU A 40 2.54 -5.83 -11.94
C LEU A 40 2.77 -7.35 -11.83
N PRO A 41 3.28 -7.89 -10.70
CA PRO A 41 3.42 -9.32 -10.47
C PRO A 41 2.16 -9.94 -9.87
N TRP A 42 1.30 -9.13 -9.25
CA TRP A 42 0.14 -9.63 -8.52
C TRP A 42 -1.04 -8.66 -8.55
N SER A 43 -2.22 -9.24 -8.65
CA SER A 43 -3.50 -8.54 -8.55
C SER A 43 -4.58 -9.44 -7.97
N SER A 44 -5.61 -8.85 -7.40
CA SER A 44 -6.81 -9.57 -6.97
C SER A 44 -8.07 -8.72 -7.07
N HIS A 45 -9.19 -9.41 -7.12
CA HIS A 45 -10.54 -8.84 -7.09
C HIS A 45 -11.37 -9.63 -6.06
N PRO A 46 -11.13 -9.35 -4.75
CA PRO A 46 -11.65 -10.20 -3.67
C PRO A 46 -13.15 -10.05 -3.43
N SER A 47 -13.76 -8.94 -3.90
CA SER A 47 -15.21 -8.72 -3.85
C SER A 47 -15.66 -7.89 -5.05
N ALA A 48 -16.95 -7.82 -5.32
CA ALA A 48 -17.49 -7.09 -6.48
C ALA A 48 -17.11 -5.61 -6.55
N ASP A 49 -16.67 -5.04 -5.44
CA ASP A 49 -16.35 -3.63 -5.28
C ASP A 49 -14.88 -3.33 -4.94
N LEU A 50 -14.03 -4.38 -4.73
CA LEU A 50 -12.63 -4.20 -4.32
C LEU A 50 -11.65 -4.79 -5.34
N TYR A 51 -10.77 -3.95 -5.84
CA TYR A 51 -9.69 -4.28 -6.78
C TYR A 51 -8.36 -3.93 -6.15
N LYS A 52 -7.36 -4.79 -6.31
CA LYS A 52 -6.03 -4.64 -5.72
C LYS A 52 -4.94 -4.98 -6.74
N HIS A 53 -4.02 -4.06 -6.92
CA HIS A 53 -2.83 -4.25 -7.74
C HIS A 53 -1.57 -3.93 -6.94
N GLU A 54 -0.57 -4.79 -7.01
CA GLU A 54 0.73 -4.59 -6.38
C GLU A 54 1.82 -4.63 -7.46
N TYR A 55 2.69 -3.64 -7.42
CA TYR A 55 3.78 -3.48 -8.39
C TYR A 55 5.11 -3.44 -7.65
N ILE A 56 6.09 -4.20 -8.13
CA ILE A 56 7.44 -4.26 -7.58
C ILE A 56 8.49 -4.04 -8.67
N ALA A 57 9.73 -3.75 -8.27
CA ALA A 57 10.84 -3.71 -9.21
C ALA A 57 11.06 -5.07 -9.87
N LYS A 58 11.49 -5.09 -11.13
CA LYS A 58 11.65 -6.34 -11.92
C LYS A 58 12.57 -7.36 -11.27
N ALA A 59 13.54 -6.90 -10.48
CA ALA A 59 14.51 -7.77 -9.80
C ALA A 59 14.05 -8.21 -8.40
N ASP A 60 12.94 -7.69 -7.90
CA ASP A 60 12.42 -8.00 -6.56
C ASP A 60 11.50 -9.24 -6.61
N ASP A 61 11.40 -9.91 -5.46
CA ASP A 61 10.41 -10.96 -5.19
C ASP A 61 9.26 -10.40 -4.36
N ALA A 62 8.04 -10.87 -4.59
CA ALA A 62 6.85 -10.39 -3.88
C ALA A 62 6.94 -10.58 -2.34
N ASN A 63 7.72 -11.56 -1.87
CA ASN A 63 7.96 -11.80 -0.45
C ASN A 63 9.13 -10.98 0.12
N GLN A 64 10.03 -10.50 -0.74
CA GLN A 64 11.27 -9.82 -0.34
C GLN A 64 11.52 -8.52 -1.11
N TYR A 65 10.48 -7.77 -1.44
CA TYR A 65 10.61 -6.48 -2.10
C TYR A 65 11.21 -5.41 -1.18
N LYS A 66 11.90 -4.45 -1.77
CA LYS A 66 12.37 -3.24 -1.07
C LYS A 66 11.35 -2.12 -1.15
N THR A 67 10.73 -1.96 -2.29
CA THR A 67 9.67 -0.97 -2.53
C THR A 67 8.55 -1.60 -3.34
N MET A 68 7.32 -1.34 -2.93
CA MET A 68 6.10 -1.75 -3.63
C MET A 68 5.22 -0.53 -3.87
N VAL A 69 4.66 -0.44 -5.06
CA VAL A 69 3.57 0.48 -5.39
C VAL A 69 2.27 -0.28 -5.32
N LEU A 70 1.25 0.32 -4.69
CA LEU A 70 -0.08 -0.27 -4.55
C LEU A 70 -1.11 0.61 -5.23
N ILE A 71 -2.06 -0.02 -5.93
CA ILE A 71 -3.29 0.62 -6.39
C ILE A 71 -4.46 -0.25 -5.93
N ASP A 72 -5.20 0.24 -4.94
CA ASP A 72 -6.46 -0.38 -4.53
C ASP A 72 -7.62 0.54 -4.95
N VAL A 73 -8.69 -0.04 -5.48
CA VAL A 73 -9.91 0.71 -5.81
C VAL A 73 -11.10 0.05 -5.12
N ILE A 74 -11.84 0.87 -4.37
CA ILE A 74 -13.12 0.46 -3.79
C ILE A 74 -14.20 1.23 -4.54
N THR A 75 -15.09 0.53 -5.24
CA THR A 75 -16.20 1.13 -5.99
C THR A 75 -17.47 1.23 -5.15
N GLY A 76 -18.36 2.13 -5.52
CA GLY A 76 -19.64 2.36 -4.84
C GLY A 76 -19.68 3.69 -4.05
N GLU A 77 -20.72 3.88 -3.26
CA GLU A 77 -20.87 5.05 -2.39
C GLU A 77 -19.99 4.90 -1.14
N VAL A 78 -18.69 5.08 -1.31
CA VAL A 78 -17.66 4.88 -0.28
C VAL A 78 -17.25 6.22 0.33
N ASN A 79 -17.32 6.31 1.64
CA ASN A 79 -16.84 7.48 2.38
C ASN A 79 -15.33 7.32 2.66
N ILE A 80 -14.55 8.21 2.09
CA ILE A 80 -13.07 8.17 2.19
C ILE A 80 -12.58 8.27 3.65
N ARG A 81 -13.23 9.11 4.45
CA ARG A 81 -12.89 9.27 5.88
C ARG A 81 -13.09 7.96 6.65
N ASN A 82 -14.19 7.25 6.35
CA ASN A 82 -14.47 5.95 6.98
C ASN A 82 -13.46 4.89 6.53
N THR A 83 -13.04 4.91 5.26
CA THR A 83 -11.99 4.01 4.74
C THR A 83 -10.67 4.22 5.47
N VAL A 84 -10.25 5.47 5.65
CA VAL A 84 -9.04 5.81 6.42
C VAL A 84 -9.20 5.44 7.89
N ALA A 85 -10.35 5.73 8.49
CA ALA A 85 -10.62 5.41 9.90
C ALA A 85 -10.57 3.89 10.18
N ALA A 86 -11.04 3.06 9.25
CA ALA A 86 -10.94 1.61 9.35
C ALA A 86 -9.48 1.14 9.41
N LYS A 87 -8.62 1.67 8.54
CA LYS A 87 -7.17 1.36 8.57
C LYS A 87 -6.51 1.85 9.85
N VAL A 88 -6.85 3.03 10.31
CA VAL A 88 -6.33 3.57 11.58
C VAL A 88 -6.77 2.73 12.77
N SER A 89 -8.01 2.22 12.78
CA SER A 89 -8.49 1.31 13.84
C SER A 89 -7.67 0.02 13.89
N GLU A 90 -7.37 -0.56 12.72
CA GLU A 90 -6.47 -1.73 12.62
C GLU A 90 -5.08 -1.43 13.20
N LEU A 91 -4.48 -0.30 12.80
CA LEU A 91 -3.16 0.11 13.30
C LEU A 91 -3.15 0.34 14.83
N LYS A 92 -4.24 0.86 15.39
CA LYS A 92 -4.38 1.02 16.85
C LYS A 92 -4.37 -0.34 17.55
N THR A 93 -5.15 -1.31 17.06
CA THR A 93 -5.17 -2.66 17.61
C THR A 93 -3.80 -3.33 17.52
N MET A 94 -3.12 -3.22 16.37
CA MET A 94 -1.76 -3.76 16.23
C MET A 94 -0.77 -3.09 17.19
N LYS A 95 -0.93 -1.81 17.47
CA LYS A 95 -0.06 -1.04 18.37
C LYS A 95 -0.15 -1.51 19.82
N GLU A 96 -1.27 -2.07 20.26
CA GLU A 96 -1.44 -2.62 21.61
C GLU A 96 -0.42 -3.72 21.93
N SER A 97 -0.06 -4.54 20.93
CA SER A 97 0.95 -5.60 21.06
C SER A 97 2.33 -5.21 20.54
N ASN A 98 2.44 -4.14 19.77
CA ASN A 98 3.70 -3.71 19.15
C ASN A 98 3.85 -2.18 19.17
N PRO A 99 4.52 -1.62 20.20
CA PRO A 99 4.62 -0.15 20.40
C PRO A 99 5.41 0.58 19.30
N VAL A 100 6.16 -0.12 18.46
CA VAL A 100 6.87 0.47 17.31
C VAL A 100 5.91 0.93 16.23
N ILE A 101 4.73 0.33 16.15
CA ILE A 101 3.69 0.72 15.18
C ILE A 101 3.24 2.15 15.47
N ASN A 102 3.29 2.97 14.45
CA ASN A 102 2.90 4.38 14.55
C ASN A 102 2.30 4.86 13.23
N TYR A 103 1.49 5.93 13.30
CA TYR A 103 0.85 6.50 12.12
C TYR A 103 0.64 8.00 12.24
N GLU A 104 0.51 8.68 11.10
CA GLU A 104 0.13 10.07 10.97
C GLU A 104 -0.92 10.20 9.85
N ILE A 105 -1.97 10.98 10.10
CA ILE A 105 -3.02 11.28 9.12
C ILE A 105 -2.84 12.73 8.68
N ILE A 106 -2.80 12.94 7.37
CA ILE A 106 -2.76 14.26 6.75
C ILE A 106 -3.99 14.36 5.83
N ASN A 107 -4.86 15.33 6.07
CA ASN A 107 -6.00 15.56 5.20
C ASN A 107 -5.81 16.82 4.37
N ASN A 108 -6.37 16.81 3.16
CA ASN A 108 -6.46 17.98 2.30
C ASN A 108 -7.94 18.34 2.10
N PRO A 109 -8.49 19.30 2.86
CA PRO A 109 -9.92 19.65 2.76
C PRO A 109 -10.32 20.19 1.40
N ALA A 110 -9.39 20.79 0.64
CA ALA A 110 -9.68 21.36 -0.67
C ALA A 110 -9.93 20.28 -1.75
N THR A 111 -9.31 19.11 -1.62
CA THR A 111 -9.44 18.00 -2.58
C THR A 111 -10.23 16.81 -2.02
N GLY A 112 -10.51 16.80 -0.72
CA GLY A 112 -11.10 15.65 -0.03
C GLY A 112 -10.18 14.43 0.08
N GLU A 113 -8.88 14.62 -0.18
CA GLU A 113 -7.87 13.56 -0.13
C GLU A 113 -7.29 13.39 1.28
N TYR A 114 -6.84 12.17 1.57
CA TYR A 114 -6.13 11.84 2.80
C TYR A 114 -4.82 11.15 2.47
N LEU A 115 -3.76 11.48 3.23
CA LEU A 115 -2.56 10.66 3.29
C LEU A 115 -2.47 10.01 4.67
N LEU A 116 -2.09 8.75 4.69
CA LEU A 116 -1.83 7.98 5.89
C LEU A 116 -0.39 7.45 5.81
N ASP A 117 0.51 8.02 6.63
CA ASP A 117 1.89 7.57 6.78
C ASP A 117 1.97 6.68 8.02
N PHE A 118 2.35 5.42 7.87
CA PHE A 118 2.40 4.50 8.99
C PHE A 118 3.55 3.50 8.88
N LEU A 119 3.98 3.04 10.06
CA LEU A 119 5.04 2.08 10.24
C LEU A 119 4.49 0.82 10.90
N VAL A 120 4.85 -0.34 10.37
CA VAL A 120 4.58 -1.66 10.96
C VAL A 120 5.85 -2.48 11.01
N THR A 121 5.92 -3.43 11.94
CA THR A 121 7.07 -4.33 12.07
C THR A 121 6.61 -5.77 12.30
N ALA A 122 7.46 -6.70 11.87
CA ALA A 122 7.37 -8.10 12.27
C ALA A 122 8.58 -8.44 13.13
N ASN A 123 8.32 -8.98 14.33
CA ASN A 123 9.36 -9.32 15.28
C ASN A 123 9.71 -10.80 15.19
N ALA A 124 10.97 -11.13 15.49
CA ALA A 124 11.41 -12.48 15.74
C ALA A 124 10.98 -12.95 17.15
N PRO A 125 11.06 -14.25 17.46
CA PRO A 125 10.69 -14.77 18.79
C PRO A 125 11.47 -14.17 19.98
N ASP A 126 12.69 -13.68 19.72
CA ASP A 126 13.52 -12.99 20.71
C ASP A 126 13.15 -11.50 20.92
N GLY A 127 12.10 -11.02 20.22
CA GLY A 127 11.64 -9.64 20.28
C GLY A 127 12.37 -8.68 19.35
N SER A 128 13.44 -9.10 18.68
CA SER A 128 14.13 -8.26 17.68
C SER A 128 13.26 -8.01 16.45
N ILE A 129 13.41 -6.83 15.83
CA ILE A 129 12.66 -6.50 14.61
C ILE A 129 13.30 -7.23 13.43
N ARG A 130 12.59 -8.18 12.85
CA ARG A 130 12.99 -8.92 11.64
C ARG A 130 12.68 -8.16 10.36
N ILE A 131 11.53 -7.50 10.32
CA ILE A 131 11.07 -6.71 9.18
C ILE A 131 10.51 -5.40 9.71
N VAL A 132 10.89 -4.30 9.08
CA VAL A 132 10.22 -3.01 9.22
C VAL A 132 9.64 -2.61 7.88
N GLU A 133 8.41 -2.10 7.89
CA GLU A 133 7.74 -1.59 6.71
C GLU A 133 7.14 -0.23 7.00
N ARG A 134 7.46 0.74 6.17
CA ARG A 134 6.78 2.03 6.12
C ARG A 134 5.85 2.07 4.94
N ASN A 135 4.65 2.55 5.17
CA ASN A 135 3.62 2.72 4.17
C ASN A 135 3.18 4.19 4.13
N VAL A 136 3.12 4.76 2.95
CA VAL A 136 2.47 6.05 2.72
C VAL A 136 1.35 5.82 1.72
N TYR A 137 0.11 5.96 2.18
CA TYR A 137 -1.09 5.73 1.40
C TYR A 137 -1.80 7.04 1.13
N ARG A 138 -2.14 7.31 -0.14
CA ARG A 138 -2.95 8.44 -0.56
C ARG A 138 -4.30 7.95 -1.00
N TYR A 139 -5.32 8.35 -0.30
CA TYR A 139 -6.73 8.06 -0.62
C TYR A 139 -7.33 9.24 -1.36
N LYS A 140 -7.95 8.99 -2.50
CA LYS A 140 -8.57 10.00 -3.36
C LYS A 140 -10.00 9.61 -3.69
N PRO A 141 -10.93 10.59 -3.84
CA PRO A 141 -12.19 10.34 -4.51
C PRO A 141 -11.92 9.82 -5.93
N PHE A 142 -12.74 8.87 -6.35
CA PHE A 142 -12.62 8.24 -7.67
C PHE A 142 -13.94 8.34 -8.43
N ILE A 143 -13.87 8.73 -9.70
CA ILE A 143 -14.97 8.64 -10.67
C ILE A 143 -14.36 8.23 -11.99
N ASP A 144 -14.81 7.13 -12.58
CA ASP A 144 -14.38 6.70 -13.91
C ASP A 144 -15.19 7.37 -15.04
N LYS A 145 -14.79 7.11 -16.29
CA LYS A 145 -15.47 7.66 -17.47
C LYS A 145 -16.93 7.20 -17.65
N THR A 146 -17.35 6.15 -16.93
CA THR A 146 -18.72 5.63 -16.95
C THR A 146 -19.58 6.21 -15.82
N GLY A 147 -18.99 7.05 -14.95
CA GLY A 147 -19.66 7.61 -13.77
C GLY A 147 -19.61 6.71 -12.54
N ARG A 148 -18.86 5.60 -12.56
CA ARG A 148 -18.66 4.73 -11.39
C ARG A 148 -17.83 5.45 -10.35
N LYS A 149 -18.38 5.63 -9.18
CA LYS A 149 -17.74 6.31 -8.05
C LYS A 149 -17.01 5.34 -7.13
N GLY A 150 -16.16 5.90 -6.26
CA GLY A 150 -15.48 5.15 -5.22
C GLY A 150 -14.29 5.89 -4.63
N VAL A 151 -13.36 5.13 -4.10
CA VAL A 151 -12.08 5.59 -3.54
C VAL A 151 -10.94 4.84 -4.20
N VAL A 152 -9.94 5.58 -4.67
CA VAL A 152 -8.65 5.01 -5.06
C VAL A 152 -7.64 5.25 -3.95
N LEU A 153 -6.94 4.19 -3.54
CA LEU A 153 -5.74 4.23 -2.75
C LEU A 153 -4.56 4.06 -3.70
N PHE A 154 -3.65 5.03 -3.71
CA PHE A 154 -2.33 4.89 -4.31
C PHE A 154 -1.30 4.89 -3.19
N GLY A 155 -0.54 3.82 -3.06
CA GLY A 155 0.36 3.62 -1.92
C GLY A 155 1.78 3.29 -2.33
N ILE A 156 2.73 3.67 -1.46
CA ILE A 156 4.13 3.24 -1.52
C ILE A 156 4.45 2.56 -0.20
N SER A 157 4.89 1.31 -0.28
CA SER A 157 5.45 0.54 0.84
C SER A 157 6.93 0.37 0.66
N THR A 158 7.71 0.65 1.72
CA THR A 158 9.17 0.41 1.72
C THR A 158 9.53 -0.50 2.88
N ARG A 159 10.34 -1.52 2.60
CA ARG A 159 10.76 -2.54 3.58
C ARG A 159 12.25 -2.57 3.81
N ALA A 160 12.63 -2.92 5.03
CA ALA A 160 13.97 -3.39 5.36
C ALA A 160 13.91 -4.66 6.20
N TYR A 161 14.94 -5.48 6.09
CA TYR A 161 15.03 -6.82 6.67
C TYR A 161 16.29 -6.97 7.51
N GLY A 162 16.20 -7.65 8.64
CA GLY A 162 17.34 -8.04 9.46
C GLY A 162 18.27 -6.87 9.80
N ALA A 163 19.55 -6.99 9.48
CA ALA A 163 20.56 -5.97 9.82
C ALA A 163 20.29 -4.59 9.18
N ALA A 164 19.53 -4.51 8.08
CA ALA A 164 19.19 -3.24 7.43
C ALA A 164 18.11 -2.43 8.18
N VAL A 165 17.47 -2.99 9.20
CA VAL A 165 16.41 -2.32 9.97
C VAL A 165 16.94 -1.06 10.68
N THR A 166 18.12 -1.11 11.27
CA THR A 166 18.72 0.04 11.98
C THR A 166 18.94 1.21 11.01
N SER A 167 19.60 0.96 9.89
CA SER A 167 19.85 2.00 8.88
C SER A 167 18.56 2.54 8.26
N PHE A 168 17.52 1.71 8.14
CA PHE A 168 16.19 2.14 7.69
C PHE A 168 15.61 3.22 8.61
N PHE A 169 15.66 3.02 9.92
CA PHE A 169 15.18 4.02 10.88
C PHE A 169 15.99 5.33 10.83
N ASP A 170 17.28 5.26 10.62
CA ASP A 170 18.14 6.46 10.53
C ASP A 170 17.84 7.28 9.26
N VAL A 171 17.58 6.60 8.14
CA VAL A 171 17.13 7.24 6.90
C VAL A 171 15.73 7.83 7.11
N LEU A 172 14.81 7.07 7.69
CA LEU A 172 13.43 7.50 7.93
C LEU A 172 13.36 8.81 8.73
N LYS A 173 14.15 8.93 9.80
CA LYS A 173 14.21 10.18 10.62
C LYS A 173 14.53 11.40 9.78
N LYS A 174 15.39 11.26 8.76
CA LYS A 174 15.86 12.37 7.91
C LYS A 174 14.91 12.67 6.75
N THR A 175 14.27 11.65 6.19
CA THR A 175 13.55 11.74 4.90
C THR A 175 12.04 11.55 5.04
N ARG A 176 11.50 11.54 6.26
CA ARG A 176 10.09 11.20 6.51
C ARG A 176 9.11 12.02 5.65
N LYS A 177 9.32 13.33 5.55
CA LYS A 177 8.44 14.22 4.79
C LYS A 177 8.58 14.11 3.28
N ASP A 178 9.71 13.62 2.80
CA ASP A 178 10.01 13.60 1.36
C ASP A 178 9.05 12.67 0.62
N LEU A 179 8.88 11.43 1.08
CA LEU A 179 7.98 10.46 0.46
C LEU A 179 6.53 10.94 0.51
N VAL A 180 6.08 11.52 1.63
CA VAL A 180 4.73 12.09 1.77
C VAL A 180 4.51 13.18 0.74
N ASN A 181 5.46 14.13 0.61
CA ASN A 181 5.37 15.24 -0.33
C ASN A 181 5.39 14.77 -1.79
N LYS A 182 6.21 13.76 -2.11
CA LYS A 182 6.28 13.17 -3.46
C LYS A 182 4.97 12.48 -3.82
N LEU A 183 4.44 11.67 -2.91
CA LEU A 183 3.19 10.97 -3.13
C LEU A 183 2.00 11.92 -3.25
N ALA A 184 1.96 12.99 -2.46
CA ALA A 184 0.93 14.03 -2.53
C ALA A 184 0.84 14.68 -3.92
N LYS A 185 1.98 14.81 -4.61
CA LYS A 185 2.09 15.43 -5.94
C LYS A 185 2.05 14.44 -7.10
N PHE A 186 2.14 13.15 -6.81
CA PHE A 186 2.21 12.12 -7.85
C PHE A 186 0.92 12.06 -8.65
N LYS A 187 1.05 12.05 -9.99
CA LYS A 187 -0.09 11.85 -10.89
C LYS A 187 -0.43 10.36 -10.93
N THR A 188 -1.51 9.97 -10.25
CA THR A 188 -2.01 8.59 -10.31
C THR A 188 -2.36 8.19 -11.73
N PRO A 189 -2.09 6.93 -12.15
CA PRO A 189 -2.51 6.41 -13.44
C PRO A 189 -4.02 6.55 -13.66
N GLU A 190 -4.42 6.64 -14.90
CA GLU A 190 -5.84 6.56 -15.27
C GLU A 190 -6.31 5.11 -15.09
N ILE A 191 -7.44 4.94 -14.43
CA ILE A 191 -8.01 3.63 -14.12
C ILE A 191 -9.25 3.40 -14.98
N THR A 192 -9.29 2.25 -15.65
CA THR A 192 -10.48 1.72 -16.31
C THR A 192 -10.60 0.24 -15.94
N PHE A 193 -11.84 -0.23 -15.75
CA PHE A 193 -12.03 -1.61 -15.31
C PHE A 193 -12.02 -2.59 -16.49
N LEU A 194 -11.46 -3.76 -16.27
CA LEU A 194 -11.64 -4.89 -17.17
C LEU A 194 -13.13 -5.25 -17.19
N LYS A 195 -13.69 -5.45 -18.39
CA LYS A 195 -15.09 -5.88 -18.58
C LYS A 195 -15.23 -7.38 -18.41
#